data_722235d149e3e7bfb667fa461aeac05c
#
_entry.id   722235d149e3e7bfb667fa461aeac05c
#
_cell.length_a   1.000
_cell.length_b   1.000
_cell.length_c   1.000
_cell.angle_alpha   90.00
_cell.angle_beta   90.00
_cell.angle_gamma   90.00
#
_symmetry.space_group_name_H-M   'P 1'
#
loop_
_entity.id
_entity.type
_entity.pdbx_description
1 polymer ?
#
loop_
_entity_poly.entity_id
_entity_poly.type
_entity_poly.pdbx_seq_one_letter_code
_entity_poly.pdbx_strand_id
1 'polypeptide(L)' 'MHMSPVEYINLIRVRTACEKLKKTDRSVTDIGTECGFASDSAFNRNFRKLMGMSPAEWRKKGENYEQLLLKFDIRTEEGW' A
#
# COMPACT_ATOMS: atom_id res chain seq x y z
N MET A 1 11.35 -18.89 6.05
CA MET A 1 9.91 -18.66 5.90
C MET A 1 9.43 -19.10 4.54
N HIS A 2 8.43 -19.94 4.53
CA HIS A 2 7.92 -20.46 3.28
C HIS A 2 6.66 -19.74 2.86
N MET A 3 6.64 -19.29 1.62
CA MET A 3 5.53 -18.58 1.06
C MET A 3 5.09 -19.33 -0.19
N SER A 4 3.78 -19.58 -0.34
CA SER A 4 3.29 -20.24 -1.53
C SER A 4 3.44 -19.32 -2.73
N PRO A 5 3.45 -19.86 -3.97
CA PRO A 5 3.50 -19.01 -5.15
C PRO A 5 2.40 -17.97 -5.20
N VAL A 6 1.20 -18.33 -4.77
CA VAL A 6 0.08 -17.38 -4.74
C VAL A 6 0.32 -16.26 -3.74
N GLU A 7 0.83 -16.58 -2.58
CA GLU A 7 1.16 -15.59 -1.56
C GLU A 7 2.24 -14.63 -2.04
N TYR A 8 3.25 -15.17 -2.72
CA TYR A 8 4.33 -14.36 -3.26
C TYR A 8 3.82 -13.39 -4.33
N ILE A 9 2.96 -13.87 -5.23
CA ILE A 9 2.36 -13.03 -6.26
C ILE A 9 1.52 -11.92 -5.62
N ASN A 10 0.73 -12.25 -4.61
CA ASN A 10 -0.07 -11.27 -3.92
C ASN A 10 0.78 -10.22 -3.19
N LEU A 11 1.92 -10.64 -2.65
CA LEU A 11 2.85 -9.72 -2.01
C LEU A 11 3.38 -8.70 -3.02
N ILE A 12 3.78 -9.16 -4.20
CA ILE A 12 4.25 -8.27 -5.26
C ILE A 12 3.14 -7.32 -5.71
N ARG A 13 1.92 -7.83 -5.86
CA ARG A 13 0.78 -7.00 -6.24
C ARG A 13 0.48 -5.93 -5.20
N VAL A 14 0.55 -6.28 -3.93
CA VAL A 14 0.33 -5.32 -2.84
C VAL A 14 1.46 -4.29 -2.81
N ARG A 15 2.70 -4.69 -3.02
CA ARG A 15 3.81 -3.75 -3.10
C ARG A 15 3.60 -2.73 -4.20
N THR A 16 3.22 -3.20 -5.38
CA THR A 16 2.93 -2.31 -6.50
C THR A 16 1.78 -1.37 -6.17
N ALA A 17 0.75 -1.90 -5.49
CA ALA A 17 -0.38 -1.07 -5.07
C ALA A 17 0.06 0.02 -4.09
N CYS A 18 0.94 -0.30 -3.16
CA CYS A 18 1.45 0.68 -2.21
C CYS A 18 2.14 1.84 -2.95
N GLU A 19 2.94 1.53 -3.95
CA GLU A 19 3.59 2.58 -4.73
C GLU A 19 2.58 3.46 -5.44
N LYS A 20 1.57 2.86 -6.05
CA LYS A 20 0.53 3.61 -6.76
C LYS A 20 -0.32 4.45 -5.79
N LEU A 21 -0.63 3.90 -4.64
CA LEU A 21 -1.37 4.62 -3.61
C LEU A 21 -0.62 5.85 -3.13
N LYS A 22 0.69 5.74 -3.06
CA LYS A 22 1.54 6.81 -2.58
C LYS A 22 1.84 7.86 -3.66
N LYS A 23 2.05 7.41 -4.88
CA LYS A 23 2.55 8.27 -5.96
C LYS A 23 1.48 8.84 -6.89
N THR A 24 0.26 8.30 -6.83
CA THR A 24 -0.80 8.74 -7.73
C THR A 24 -2.05 9.09 -6.95
N ASP A 25 -2.97 9.80 -7.62
CA ASP A 25 -4.27 10.14 -7.05
C ASP A 25 -5.36 9.17 -7.51
N ARG A 26 -5.00 8.07 -8.13
CA ARG A 26 -5.97 7.11 -8.64
C ARG A 26 -6.77 6.52 -7.49
N SER A 27 -8.00 6.12 -7.79
CA SER A 27 -8.86 5.53 -6.77
C SER A 27 -8.30 4.18 -6.30
N VAL A 28 -8.62 3.81 -5.07
CA VAL A 28 -8.21 2.53 -4.51
C VAL A 28 -8.72 1.38 -5.40
N THR A 29 -9.96 1.48 -5.87
CA THR A 29 -10.55 0.47 -6.74
C THR A 29 -9.76 0.31 -8.05
N ASP A 30 -9.41 1.42 -8.68
CA ASP A 30 -8.64 1.39 -9.92
C ASP A 30 -7.27 0.76 -9.70
N ILE A 31 -6.62 1.11 -8.61
CA ILE A 31 -5.31 0.58 -8.28
C ILE A 31 -5.37 -0.93 -8.09
N GLY A 32 -6.37 -1.42 -7.36
CA GLY A 32 -6.55 -2.86 -7.16
C GLY A 32 -6.71 -3.60 -8.48
N THR A 33 -7.52 -3.06 -9.38
CA THR A 33 -7.73 -3.65 -10.69
C THR A 33 -6.45 -3.65 -11.51
N GLU A 34 -5.73 -2.54 -11.51
CA GLU A 34 -4.47 -2.44 -12.25
C GLU A 34 -3.40 -3.40 -11.74
N CYS A 35 -3.42 -3.68 -10.44
CA CYS A 35 -2.46 -4.60 -9.85
C CYS A 35 -2.83 -6.07 -10.06
N GLY A 36 -3.96 -6.34 -10.68
CA GLY A 36 -4.33 -7.70 -11.05
C GLY A 36 -5.25 -8.41 -10.08
N PHE A 37 -5.87 -7.70 -9.15
CA PHE A 37 -6.84 -8.30 -8.25
C PHE A 37 -8.19 -8.43 -8.95
N ALA A 38 -8.84 -9.58 -8.73
CA ALA A 38 -10.09 -9.91 -9.42
C ALA A 38 -11.26 -9.05 -8.95
N SER A 39 -11.20 -8.55 -7.71
CA SER A 39 -12.27 -7.75 -7.15
C SER A 39 -11.73 -6.83 -6.06
N ASP A 40 -12.52 -5.83 -5.71
CA ASP A 40 -12.21 -4.95 -4.59
C ASP A 40 -12.07 -5.72 -3.29
N SER A 41 -12.95 -6.69 -3.08
CA SER A 41 -12.91 -7.52 -1.88
C SER A 41 -11.60 -8.28 -1.78
N ALA A 42 -11.15 -8.86 -2.89
CA ALA A 42 -9.89 -9.59 -2.92
C ALA A 42 -8.72 -8.66 -2.63
N PHE A 43 -8.72 -7.48 -3.24
CA PHE A 43 -7.67 -6.49 -3.02
C PHE A 43 -7.61 -6.06 -1.55
N ASN A 44 -8.74 -5.68 -0.99
CA ASN A 44 -8.81 -5.24 0.40
C ASN A 44 -8.36 -6.34 1.36
N ARG A 45 -8.81 -7.56 1.14
CA ARG A 45 -8.46 -8.67 2.01
C ARG A 45 -6.95 -8.95 1.99
N ASN A 46 -6.36 -9.03 0.81
CA ASN A 46 -4.94 -9.29 0.68
C ASN A 46 -4.09 -8.15 1.20
N PHE A 47 -4.51 -6.93 0.94
CA PHE A 47 -3.81 -5.76 1.44
C PHE A 47 -3.82 -5.72 2.97
N ARG A 48 -4.98 -5.94 3.58
CA ARG A 48 -5.10 -5.98 5.04
C ARG A 48 -4.24 -7.08 5.65
N LYS A 49 -4.23 -8.24 5.01
CA LYS A 49 -3.45 -9.37 5.50
C LYS A 49 -1.96 -9.04 5.54
N LEU A 50 -1.46 -8.36 4.55
CA LEU A 50 -0.04 -8.06 4.43
C LEU A 50 0.37 -6.77 5.10
N MET A 51 -0.48 -5.75 5.08
CA MET A 51 -0.14 -4.43 5.59
C MET A 51 -0.78 -4.10 6.93
N GLY A 52 -1.74 -4.91 7.38
CA GLY A 52 -2.41 -4.69 8.67
C GLY A 52 -3.53 -3.66 8.64
N MET A 53 -3.82 -3.08 7.50
CA MET A 53 -4.88 -2.09 7.36
C MET A 53 -5.38 -2.06 5.91
N SER A 54 -6.52 -1.42 5.67
CA SER A 54 -7.07 -1.32 4.33
C SER A 54 -6.24 -0.38 3.46
N PRO A 55 -6.33 -0.50 2.13
CA PRO A 55 -5.61 0.41 1.24
C PRO A 55 -5.96 1.88 1.47
N ALA A 56 -7.23 2.18 1.72
CA ALA A 56 -7.67 3.55 1.98
C ALA A 56 -7.06 4.09 3.27
N GLU A 57 -7.06 3.29 4.31
CA GLU A 57 -6.45 3.67 5.58
C GLU A 57 -4.94 3.88 5.44
N TRP A 58 -4.31 3.00 4.69
CA TRP A 58 -2.87 3.08 4.47
C TRP A 58 -2.49 4.37 3.74
N ARG A 59 -3.25 4.71 2.70
CA ARG A 59 -3.03 5.96 1.96
C ARG A 59 -3.17 7.17 2.87
N LYS A 60 -4.21 7.17 3.69
CA LYS A 60 -4.49 8.27 4.59
C LYS A 60 -3.39 8.43 5.64
N LYS A 61 -2.94 7.32 6.19
CA LYS A 61 -1.85 7.35 7.17
C LYS A 61 -0.54 7.82 6.55
N GLY A 62 -0.28 7.43 5.32
CA GLY A 62 0.90 7.87 4.60
C GLY A 62 0.93 9.38 4.43
N GLU A 63 -0.20 9.97 4.06
CA GLU A 63 -0.31 11.40 3.92
C GLU A 63 -0.07 12.12 5.25
N ASN A 64 -0.69 11.60 6.32
CA ASN A 64 -0.51 12.18 7.64
C ASN A 64 0.93 12.09 8.10
N TYR A 65 1.58 10.97 7.82
CA TYR A 65 2.97 10.76 8.19
C TYR A 65 3.88 11.76 7.51
N GLU A 66 3.68 11.97 6.22
CA GLU A 66 4.46 12.95 5.46
C GLU A 66 4.26 14.36 5.99
N GLN A 67 3.02 14.73 6.32
CA GLN A 67 2.74 16.02 6.89
C GLN A 67 3.42 16.22 8.24
N LEU A 68 3.44 15.18 9.05
CA LEU A 68 4.12 15.23 10.34
C LEU A 68 5.63 15.42 10.16
N LEU A 69 6.21 14.73 9.21
CA LEU A 69 7.63 14.86 8.91
C LEU A 69 7.97 16.28 8.50
N LEU A 70 7.16 16.88 7.64
CA LEU A 70 7.36 18.25 7.19
C LEU A 70 7.18 19.24 8.34
N LYS A 71 6.19 19.01 9.18
CA LYS A 71 5.89 19.88 10.30
C LYS A 71 7.03 19.95 11.31
N PHE A 72 7.67 18.83 11.57
CA PHE A 72 8.73 18.73 12.56
C PHE A 72 10.12 18.77 11.96
N ASP A 73 10.21 19.01 10.65
CA ASP A 73 11.49 19.08 9.93
C ASP A 73 12.34 17.81 10.14
N ILE A 74 11.69 16.68 10.10
CA ILE A 74 12.37 15.40 10.24
C ILE A 74 12.83 14.92 8.87
N ARG A 75 14.10 14.55 8.76
CA ARG A 75 14.67 14.08 7.51
C ARG A 75 14.84 12.57 7.57
N THR A 76 14.10 11.88 6.75
CA THR A 76 14.14 10.42 6.75
C THR A 76 15.38 9.87 6.08
N GLU A 77 15.93 10.57 5.12
CA GLU A 77 17.11 10.10 4.39
C GLU A 77 18.37 10.08 5.24
N GLU A 78 18.39 10.80 6.35
CA GLU A 78 19.57 10.84 7.19
C GLU A 78 19.65 9.69 8.20
N GLY A 79 18.52 9.09 8.50
CA GLY A 79 18.45 8.04 9.49
C GLY A 79 18.52 6.64 8.92
N TRP A 80 18.62 6.53 7.67
CA TRP A 80 18.48 5.23 7.01
C TRP A 80 19.65 4.92 6.07
#